data_4fbf76e1d0f316952aa2d017efe9ab24
#
_entry.id   4fbf76e1d0f316952aa2d017efe9ab24
#
_cell.length_a   1.000
_cell.length_b   1.000
_cell.length_c   1.000
_cell.angle_alpha   90.00
_cell.angle_beta   90.00
_cell.angle_gamma   90.00
#
_symmetry.space_group_name_H-M   'P 1'
#
loop_
_entity.id
_entity.type
_entity.pdbx_description
1 polymer ?
#
loop_
_entity_poly.entity_id
_entity_poly.type
_entity_poly.pdbx_seq_one_letter_code
_entity_poly.pdbx_strand_id
1 'polypeptide(L)'
;MNCSASCSLLKDANLEGIELAHQEQPEISKIVVPIDGSKNSMEAAGYAVKMAEKYGSEVDVVYVINLDQNLQLLGIYRLSYPDPIKKKIEEARAEAQKWFTEIIRTAEKRRVRIKANVIDSPMSVVAALVNYADAEKADLIVIGTRGRSAIGKMLLGSVASGVVTYAPCPVLVVR
;
A
#
# COMPACT_ATOMS: atom_id res chain seq x y z
N MET A 1 57.85 -9.54 22.94
CA MET A 1 57.39 -8.16 23.20
C MET A 1 55.89 -8.19 23.40
N ASN A 2 55.43 -7.89 24.58
CA ASN A 2 54.09 -8.17 25.12
C ASN A 2 52.99 -7.34 24.49
N CYS A 3 51.96 -8.00 23.97
CA CYS A 3 50.69 -7.39 23.58
C CYS A 3 49.59 -7.85 24.56
N SER A 4 49.76 -7.45 25.85
CA SER A 4 48.85 -7.85 26.92
C SER A 4 48.20 -6.68 27.68
N ALA A 5 48.24 -5.46 27.14
CA ALA A 5 47.82 -4.28 27.92
C ALA A 5 46.53 -3.61 27.39
N SER A 6 45.87 -4.13 26.35
CA SER A 6 44.69 -3.46 25.75
C SER A 6 43.34 -4.17 26.00
N CYS A 7 43.32 -5.25 26.75
CA CYS A 7 42.09 -6.04 26.99
C CYS A 7 41.45 -5.83 28.36
N SER A 8 42.01 -4.96 29.22
CA SER A 8 41.48 -4.74 30.56
C SER A 8 40.55 -3.54 30.73
N LEU A 9 40.38 -2.69 29.70
CA LEU A 9 39.55 -1.49 29.77
C LEU A 9 38.08 -1.69 29.35
N LEU A 10 37.66 -2.88 29.02
CA LEU A 10 36.27 -3.18 28.61
C LEU A 10 35.48 -3.97 29.68
N LYS A 11 36.06 -4.20 30.88
CA LYS A 11 35.39 -4.98 31.92
C LYS A 11 34.59 -4.18 32.93
N ASP A 12 34.68 -2.85 32.92
CA ASP A 12 33.99 -1.98 33.86
C ASP A 12 32.88 -1.13 33.23
N ALA A 13 32.41 -1.48 32.03
CA ALA A 13 31.16 -0.93 31.53
C ALA A 13 30.02 -1.67 32.24
N ASN A 14 29.50 -1.02 33.30
CA ASN A 14 28.32 -1.43 34.03
C ASN A 14 27.13 -1.50 33.07
N LEU A 15 26.86 -2.70 32.51
CA LEU A 15 25.73 -2.96 31.62
C LEU A 15 24.41 -3.19 32.37
N GLU A 16 24.41 -2.92 33.70
CA GLU A 16 23.23 -3.03 34.56
C GLU A 16 22.35 -1.77 34.45
N GLY A 17 21.86 -1.42 33.31
CA GLY A 17 21.01 -0.21 33.19
C GLY A 17 20.46 0.04 31.79
N ILE A 18 20.75 -0.80 30.82
CA ILE A 18 20.03 -0.77 29.57
C ILE A 18 18.82 -1.68 29.73
N GLU A 19 17.84 -1.23 30.49
CA GLU A 19 16.48 -1.68 30.39
C GLU A 19 16.04 -1.27 28.97
N LEU A 20 16.15 -2.22 28.02
CA LEU A 20 15.49 -2.10 26.73
C LEU A 20 14.01 -2.00 27.07
N ALA A 21 13.52 -0.77 27.21
CA ALA A 21 12.10 -0.52 27.19
C ALA A 21 11.56 -1.34 26.00
N HIS A 22 10.80 -2.39 26.29
CA HIS A 22 9.99 -3.05 25.30
C HIS A 22 9.05 -1.97 24.79
N GLN A 23 9.48 -1.21 23.79
CA GLN A 23 8.58 -0.43 22.96
C GLN A 23 7.69 -1.48 22.32
N GLU A 24 6.46 -1.54 22.77
CA GLU A 24 5.42 -2.33 22.10
C GLU A 24 5.52 -1.95 20.63
N GLN A 25 5.90 -2.94 19.81
CA GLN A 25 5.98 -2.70 18.37
C GLN A 25 4.58 -2.30 17.92
N PRO A 26 4.45 -1.23 17.12
CA PRO A 26 3.14 -0.78 16.68
C PRO A 26 2.41 -1.96 16.04
N GLU A 27 1.23 -2.25 16.57
CA GLU A 27 0.39 -3.34 16.10
C GLU A 27 -0.07 -3.00 14.67
N ILE A 28 0.23 -3.85 13.70
CA ILE A 28 -0.24 -3.69 12.33
C ILE A 28 -1.66 -4.22 12.25
N SER A 29 -2.64 -3.36 12.50
CA SER A 29 -4.06 -3.74 12.51
C SER A 29 -4.73 -3.57 11.15
N LYS A 30 -4.30 -2.58 10.36
CA LYS A 30 -4.87 -2.28 9.04
C LYS A 30 -3.79 -2.10 7.97
N ILE A 31 -3.89 -2.87 6.90
CA ILE A 31 -2.99 -2.85 5.74
C ILE A 31 -3.75 -2.36 4.51
N VAL A 32 -3.29 -1.28 3.88
CA VAL A 32 -3.83 -0.78 2.62
C VAL A 32 -2.99 -1.30 1.45
N VAL A 33 -3.65 -1.81 0.41
CA VAL A 33 -3.01 -2.38 -0.77
C VAL A 33 -3.56 -1.76 -2.04
N PRO A 34 -2.86 -0.81 -2.64
CA PRO A 34 -3.21 -0.30 -3.96
C PRO A 34 -2.99 -1.35 -5.04
N ILE A 35 -3.99 -1.56 -5.91
CA ILE A 35 -3.88 -2.46 -7.05
C ILE A 35 -4.24 -1.74 -8.34
N ASP A 36 -3.66 -2.22 -9.46
CA ASP A 36 -3.96 -1.79 -10.81
C ASP A 36 -4.07 -2.98 -11.79
N GLY A 37 -4.08 -4.20 -11.27
CA GLY A 37 -4.12 -5.43 -12.05
C GLY A 37 -2.80 -5.83 -12.68
N SER A 38 -1.72 -5.09 -12.44
CA SER A 38 -0.38 -5.51 -12.84
C SER A 38 0.10 -6.70 -12.01
N LYS A 39 1.03 -7.47 -12.56
CA LYS A 39 1.63 -8.60 -11.84
C LYS A 39 2.18 -8.18 -10.48
N ASN A 40 2.92 -7.07 -10.42
CA ASN A 40 3.52 -6.56 -9.18
C ASN A 40 2.46 -6.15 -8.14
N SER A 41 1.36 -5.54 -8.57
CA SER A 41 0.29 -5.16 -7.63
C SER A 41 -0.46 -6.37 -7.08
N MET A 42 -0.67 -7.40 -7.90
CA MET A 42 -1.28 -8.66 -7.47
C MET A 42 -0.35 -9.45 -6.52
N GLU A 43 0.96 -9.44 -6.79
CA GLU A 43 1.97 -9.99 -5.86
C GLU A 43 1.99 -9.24 -4.53
N ALA A 44 1.92 -7.90 -4.56
CA ALA A 44 1.81 -7.08 -3.35
C ALA A 44 0.58 -7.43 -2.51
N ALA A 45 -0.57 -7.64 -3.16
CA ALA A 45 -1.79 -8.10 -2.48
C ALA A 45 -1.60 -9.48 -1.84
N GLY A 46 -0.93 -10.41 -2.51
CA GLY A 46 -0.59 -11.71 -1.95
C GLY A 46 0.33 -11.62 -0.72
N TYR A 47 1.30 -10.68 -0.72
CA TYR A 47 2.15 -10.42 0.45
C TYR A 47 1.34 -9.82 1.60
N ALA A 48 0.48 -8.85 1.33
CA ALA A 48 -0.37 -8.23 2.34
C ALA A 48 -1.29 -9.24 3.03
N VAL A 49 -1.91 -10.15 2.27
CA VAL A 49 -2.75 -11.22 2.83
C VAL A 49 -1.95 -12.15 3.72
N LYS A 50 -0.70 -12.52 3.35
CA LYS A 50 0.17 -13.33 4.22
C LYS A 50 0.56 -12.61 5.50
N MET A 51 0.84 -11.31 5.42
CA MET A 51 1.14 -10.49 6.59
C MET A 51 -0.08 -10.40 7.51
N ALA A 52 -1.25 -10.12 6.93
CA ALA A 52 -2.50 -10.02 7.67
C ALA A 52 -2.87 -11.34 8.39
N GLU A 53 -2.62 -12.49 7.76
CA GLU A 53 -2.77 -13.80 8.40
C GLU A 53 -1.88 -13.94 9.65
N LYS A 54 -0.64 -13.42 9.56
CA LYS A 54 0.35 -13.52 10.65
C LYS A 54 0.07 -12.55 11.80
N TYR A 55 -0.38 -11.33 11.47
CA TYR A 55 -0.55 -10.25 12.47
C TYR A 55 -2.01 -10.05 12.91
N GLY A 56 -2.96 -10.77 12.33
CA GLY A 56 -4.40 -10.59 12.62
C GLY A 56 -5.00 -9.32 12.01
N SER A 57 -4.31 -8.72 11.03
CA SER A 57 -4.68 -7.47 10.40
C SER A 57 -5.92 -7.58 9.50
N GLU A 58 -6.56 -6.44 9.23
CA GLU A 58 -7.51 -6.27 8.14
C GLU A 58 -6.78 -5.75 6.89
N VAL A 59 -7.21 -6.18 5.70
CA VAL A 59 -6.64 -5.73 4.43
C VAL A 59 -7.67 -4.94 3.65
N ASP A 60 -7.34 -3.69 3.31
CA ASP A 60 -8.11 -2.84 2.41
C ASP A 60 -7.44 -2.81 1.04
N VAL A 61 -8.04 -3.51 0.06
CA VAL A 61 -7.58 -3.49 -1.33
C VAL A 61 -8.24 -2.34 -2.07
N VAL A 62 -7.44 -1.47 -2.67
CA VAL A 62 -7.90 -0.20 -3.25
C VAL A 62 -7.52 -0.09 -4.71
N TYR A 63 -8.50 0.19 -5.55
CA TYR A 63 -8.29 0.60 -6.93
C TYR A 63 -8.75 2.05 -7.13
N VAL A 64 -7.91 2.90 -7.70
CA VAL A 64 -8.22 4.30 -7.97
C VAL A 64 -8.53 4.49 -9.44
N ILE A 65 -9.73 4.95 -9.75
CA ILE A 65 -10.09 5.47 -11.07
C ILE A 65 -9.81 6.96 -11.07
N ASN A 66 -8.75 7.35 -11.79
CA ASN A 66 -8.42 8.76 -11.95
C ASN A 66 -9.35 9.38 -13.00
N LEU A 67 -10.15 10.32 -12.55
CA LEU A 67 -11.07 11.07 -13.40
C LEU A 67 -10.35 12.34 -13.89
N ASP A 68 -10.38 12.58 -15.19
CA ASP A 68 -9.71 13.73 -15.81
C ASP A 68 -10.16 15.05 -15.15
N GLN A 69 -9.20 15.85 -14.68
CA GLN A 69 -9.44 17.14 -14.04
C GLN A 69 -10.18 18.13 -14.95
N ASN A 70 -10.04 18.01 -16.28
CA ASN A 70 -10.72 18.86 -17.23
C ASN A 70 -12.24 18.65 -17.22
N LEU A 71 -12.71 17.45 -16.90
CA LEU A 71 -14.13 17.14 -16.76
C LEU A 71 -14.74 17.78 -15.51
N GLN A 72 -13.93 18.02 -14.47
CA GLN A 72 -14.36 18.72 -13.26
C GLN A 72 -14.62 20.18 -13.51
N LEU A 73 -13.71 20.86 -14.25
CA LEU A 73 -13.82 22.28 -14.55
C LEU A 73 -15.08 22.61 -15.38
N LEU A 74 -15.59 21.64 -16.14
CA LEU A 74 -16.81 21.80 -16.94
C LEU A 74 -18.12 21.63 -16.13
N GLY A 75 -18.04 21.41 -14.81
CA GLY A 75 -19.24 21.26 -13.96
C GLY A 75 -20.06 19.99 -14.24
N ILE A 76 -19.58 19.10 -15.10
CA ILE A 76 -20.28 17.90 -15.58
C ILE A 76 -20.38 16.83 -14.48
N TYR A 77 -19.67 17.01 -13.38
CA TYR A 77 -19.58 16.06 -12.27
C TYR A 77 -20.91 15.67 -11.60
N ARG A 78 -21.90 16.51 -11.69
CA ARG A 78 -23.17 16.29 -10.97
C ARG A 78 -24.31 15.79 -11.86
N LEU A 79 -24.24 15.90 -13.15
CA LEU A 79 -25.43 15.70 -14.00
C LEU A 79 -25.36 14.53 -14.97
N SER A 80 -24.24 14.20 -15.54
CA SER A 80 -24.00 12.94 -16.30
C SER A 80 -22.64 12.99 -17.00
N TYR A 81 -21.81 11.97 -16.84
CA TYR A 81 -20.67 11.81 -17.75
C TYR A 81 -21.19 11.58 -19.16
N PRO A 82 -20.54 12.13 -20.21
CA PRO A 82 -20.79 11.70 -21.58
C PRO A 82 -20.67 10.17 -21.67
N ASP A 83 -21.55 9.53 -22.43
CA ASP A 83 -21.63 8.06 -22.54
C ASP A 83 -20.30 7.34 -22.76
N PRO A 84 -19.34 7.86 -23.56
CA PRO A 84 -18.04 7.21 -23.73
C PRO A 84 -17.19 7.16 -22.45
N ILE A 85 -17.32 8.17 -21.57
CA ILE A 85 -16.57 8.25 -20.30
C ILE A 85 -17.22 7.32 -19.27
N LYS A 86 -18.53 7.34 -19.19
CA LYS A 86 -19.31 6.42 -18.38
C LYS A 86 -18.93 4.97 -18.67
N LYS A 87 -18.92 4.61 -19.94
CA LYS A 87 -18.54 3.26 -20.40
C LYS A 87 -17.12 2.90 -19.94
N LYS A 88 -16.14 3.80 -20.07
CA LYS A 88 -14.76 3.56 -19.61
C LYS A 88 -14.67 3.35 -18.09
N ILE A 89 -15.43 4.10 -17.29
CA ILE A 89 -15.49 3.94 -15.85
C ILE A 89 -16.10 2.58 -15.49
N GLU A 90 -17.19 2.20 -16.14
CA GLU A 90 -17.85 0.90 -15.93
C GLU A 90 -16.93 -0.27 -16.32
N GLU A 91 -16.23 -0.16 -17.44
CA GLU A 91 -15.22 -1.15 -17.85
C GLU A 91 -14.09 -1.27 -16.82
N ALA A 92 -13.56 -0.15 -16.32
CA ALA A 92 -12.53 -0.13 -15.30
C ALA A 92 -13.01 -0.76 -13.97
N ARG A 93 -14.26 -0.50 -13.56
CA ARG A 93 -14.88 -1.14 -12.39
C ARG A 93 -15.06 -2.64 -12.58
N ALA A 94 -15.53 -3.05 -13.75
CA ALA A 94 -15.70 -4.46 -14.07
C ALA A 94 -14.36 -5.23 -14.12
N GLU A 95 -13.30 -4.57 -14.58
CA GLU A 95 -11.95 -5.12 -14.55
C GLU A 95 -11.42 -5.25 -13.10
N ALA A 96 -11.57 -4.20 -12.30
CA ALA A 96 -11.20 -4.21 -10.88
C ALA A 96 -11.91 -5.31 -10.09
N GLN A 97 -13.19 -5.55 -10.38
CA GLN A 97 -13.98 -6.61 -9.75
C GLN A 97 -13.38 -8.01 -9.95
N LYS A 98 -12.75 -8.26 -11.11
CA LYS A 98 -12.07 -9.55 -11.38
C LYS A 98 -10.85 -9.70 -10.46
N TRP A 99 -10.04 -8.64 -10.32
CA TRP A 99 -8.86 -8.66 -9.43
C TRP A 99 -9.26 -8.79 -7.97
N PHE A 100 -10.29 -8.07 -7.55
CA PHE A 100 -10.83 -8.18 -6.19
C PHE A 100 -11.29 -9.61 -5.89
N THR A 101 -12.01 -10.24 -6.82
CA THR A 101 -12.49 -11.61 -6.65
C THR A 101 -11.34 -12.60 -6.42
N GLU A 102 -10.25 -12.44 -7.15
CA GLU A 102 -9.06 -13.28 -7.00
C GLU A 102 -8.39 -13.09 -5.64
N ILE A 103 -8.23 -11.83 -5.21
CA ILE A 103 -7.60 -11.51 -3.92
C ILE A 103 -8.48 -11.95 -2.76
N ILE A 104 -9.79 -11.67 -2.81
CA ILE A 104 -10.76 -12.09 -1.78
C ILE A 104 -10.73 -13.61 -1.62
N ARG A 105 -10.74 -14.38 -2.72
CA ARG A 105 -10.66 -15.84 -2.67
C ARG A 105 -9.38 -16.33 -1.98
N THR A 106 -8.27 -15.60 -2.16
CA THR A 106 -7.00 -15.92 -1.51
C THR A 106 -7.04 -15.60 -0.01
N ALA A 107 -7.66 -14.47 0.36
CA ALA A 107 -7.85 -14.04 1.75
C ALA A 107 -8.79 -14.98 2.53
N GLU A 108 -9.90 -15.40 1.93
CA GLU A 108 -10.86 -16.35 2.52
C GLU A 108 -10.21 -17.67 2.91
N LYS A 109 -9.36 -18.24 2.01
CA LYS A 109 -8.60 -19.46 2.32
C LYS A 109 -7.68 -19.33 3.54
N ARG A 110 -7.27 -18.10 3.86
CA ARG A 110 -6.38 -17.77 4.98
C ARG A 110 -7.13 -17.15 6.17
N ARG A 111 -8.46 -17.03 6.09
CA ARG A 111 -9.31 -16.42 7.11
C ARG A 111 -8.92 -14.97 7.43
N VAL A 112 -8.43 -14.25 6.45
CA VAL A 112 -8.07 -12.83 6.54
C VAL A 112 -9.29 -11.97 6.22
N ARG A 113 -9.56 -10.98 7.07
CA ARG A 113 -10.60 -9.98 6.80
C ARG A 113 -10.12 -9.04 5.70
N ILE A 114 -10.96 -8.83 4.69
CA ILE A 114 -10.61 -8.03 3.52
C ILE A 114 -11.78 -7.14 3.12
N LYS A 115 -11.48 -5.91 2.76
CA LYS A 115 -12.37 -4.98 2.06
C LYS A 115 -11.81 -4.69 0.67
N ALA A 116 -12.68 -4.42 -0.29
CA ALA A 116 -12.30 -4.07 -1.66
C ALA A 116 -13.04 -2.79 -2.07
N ASN A 117 -12.27 -1.75 -2.38
CA ASN A 117 -12.78 -0.41 -2.62
C ASN A 117 -12.32 0.13 -3.98
N VAL A 118 -13.26 0.71 -4.72
CA VAL A 118 -12.96 1.52 -5.90
C VAL A 118 -13.14 2.98 -5.54
N ILE A 119 -12.11 3.78 -5.71
CA ILE A 119 -12.12 5.22 -5.44
C ILE A 119 -12.16 5.96 -6.77
N ASP A 120 -13.24 6.70 -7.01
CA ASP A 120 -13.28 7.68 -8.09
C ASP A 120 -12.64 8.97 -7.60
N SER A 121 -11.52 9.34 -8.17
CA SER A 121 -10.79 10.51 -7.70
C SER A 121 -10.45 11.48 -8.81
N PRO A 122 -10.74 12.75 -8.58
CA PRO A 122 -10.27 13.82 -9.44
C PRO A 122 -8.79 14.17 -9.19
N MET A 123 -8.28 13.77 -8.05
CA MET A 123 -6.87 13.97 -7.70
C MET A 123 -5.99 12.92 -8.36
N SER A 124 -4.68 13.15 -8.34
CA SER A 124 -3.74 12.12 -8.76
C SER A 124 -3.91 10.82 -7.98
N VAL A 125 -3.58 9.69 -8.59
CA VAL A 125 -3.64 8.38 -7.93
C VAL A 125 -2.87 8.38 -6.60
N VAL A 126 -1.71 9.04 -6.56
CA VAL A 126 -0.90 9.16 -5.34
C VAL A 126 -1.66 9.89 -4.24
N ALA A 127 -2.22 11.06 -4.54
CA ALA A 127 -2.97 11.85 -3.57
C ALA A 127 -4.22 11.11 -3.06
N ALA A 128 -4.93 10.41 -3.96
CA ALA A 128 -6.09 9.61 -3.57
C ALA A 128 -5.71 8.48 -2.60
N LEU A 129 -4.60 7.79 -2.86
CA LEU A 129 -4.13 6.69 -2.01
C LEU A 129 -3.63 7.19 -0.65
N VAL A 130 -2.87 8.28 -0.63
CA VAL A 130 -2.37 8.89 0.61
C VAL A 130 -3.53 9.36 1.49
N ASN A 131 -4.49 10.09 0.90
CA ASN A 131 -5.67 10.53 1.64
C ASN A 131 -6.54 9.37 2.14
N TYR A 132 -6.66 8.30 1.35
CA TYR A 132 -7.38 7.10 1.78
C TYR A 132 -6.69 6.43 2.96
N ALA A 133 -5.37 6.25 2.89
CA ALA A 133 -4.60 5.64 3.97
C ALA A 133 -4.67 6.44 5.27
N ASP A 134 -4.65 7.78 5.17
CA ASP A 134 -4.79 8.67 6.33
C ASP A 134 -6.20 8.60 6.93
N ALA A 135 -7.24 8.71 6.09
CA ALA A 135 -8.64 8.65 6.52
C ALA A 135 -8.99 7.30 7.20
N GLU A 136 -8.48 6.21 6.66
CA GLU A 136 -8.67 4.85 7.18
C GLU A 136 -7.72 4.51 8.33
N LYS A 137 -6.78 5.39 8.68
CA LYS A 137 -5.74 5.16 9.71
C LYS A 137 -4.97 3.87 9.46
N ALA A 138 -4.45 3.74 8.24
CA ALA A 138 -3.65 2.60 7.85
C ALA A 138 -2.33 2.54 8.64
N ASP A 139 -1.98 1.36 9.13
CA ASP A 139 -0.71 1.12 9.83
C ASP A 139 0.41 0.76 8.85
N LEU A 140 0.05 0.28 7.66
CA LEU A 140 0.98 -0.13 6.61
C LEU A 140 0.34 0.01 5.23
N ILE A 141 1.11 0.50 4.27
CA ILE A 141 0.78 0.36 2.84
C ILE A 141 1.69 -0.70 2.22
N VAL A 142 1.12 -1.66 1.49
CA VAL A 142 1.87 -2.66 0.71
C VAL A 142 1.63 -2.41 -0.76
N ILE A 143 2.66 -2.03 -1.51
CA ILE A 143 2.54 -1.59 -2.91
C ILE A 143 3.54 -2.31 -3.81
N GLY A 144 3.14 -2.60 -5.05
CA GLY A 144 4.05 -3.14 -6.06
C GLY A 144 5.04 -2.09 -6.57
N THR A 145 6.26 -2.51 -6.90
CA THR A 145 7.29 -1.60 -7.46
C THR A 145 6.86 -0.93 -8.75
N ARG A 146 5.99 -1.56 -9.56
CA ARG A 146 5.59 -1.11 -10.89
C ARG A 146 4.11 -1.36 -11.12
N GLY A 147 3.49 -0.50 -11.91
CA GLY A 147 2.12 -0.65 -12.40
C GLY A 147 2.06 -0.98 -13.90
N ARG A 148 0.87 -0.85 -14.48
CA ARG A 148 0.56 -1.14 -15.91
C ARG A 148 1.36 -0.32 -16.92
N SER A 149 1.78 0.88 -16.55
CA SER A 149 2.51 1.81 -17.43
C SER A 149 4.02 1.72 -17.33
N ALA A 150 4.54 0.64 -16.76
CA ALA A 150 5.99 0.46 -16.55
C ALA A 150 6.74 0.36 -17.90
N ILE A 151 7.28 1.49 -18.36
CA ILE A 151 8.13 1.57 -19.54
C ILE A 151 9.58 1.62 -19.06
N GLY A 152 10.39 0.64 -19.48
CA GLY A 152 11.84 0.65 -19.29
C GLY A 152 12.38 0.15 -17.96
N LYS A 153 13.67 0.46 -17.72
CA LYS A 153 14.47 -0.04 -16.59
C LYS A 153 14.27 0.73 -15.26
N MET A 154 13.20 1.51 -15.10
CA MET A 154 12.96 2.22 -13.84
C MET A 154 12.79 1.23 -12.69
N LEU A 155 13.54 1.44 -11.61
CA LEU A 155 13.51 0.59 -10.42
C LEU A 155 12.20 0.72 -9.66
N LEU A 156 11.58 1.93 -9.64
CA LEU A 156 10.36 2.24 -8.94
C LEU A 156 9.43 3.06 -9.83
N GLY A 157 8.15 2.67 -9.91
CA GLY A 157 7.13 3.38 -10.66
C GLY A 157 6.71 4.70 -9.99
N SER A 158 6.13 5.63 -10.76
CA SER A 158 5.73 6.96 -10.28
C SER A 158 4.75 6.92 -9.10
N VAL A 159 3.76 6.02 -9.13
CA VAL A 159 2.80 5.86 -8.03
C VAL A 159 3.49 5.33 -6.79
N ALA A 160 4.29 4.26 -6.91
CA ALA A 160 5.02 3.69 -5.78
C ALA A 160 5.99 4.72 -5.17
N SER A 161 6.75 5.46 -6.01
CA SER A 161 7.64 6.53 -5.54
C SER A 161 6.88 7.64 -4.81
N GLY A 162 5.76 8.08 -5.35
CA GLY A 162 4.92 9.10 -4.72
C GLY A 162 4.32 8.61 -3.38
N VAL A 163 3.81 7.37 -3.33
CA VAL A 163 3.28 6.82 -2.09
C VAL A 163 4.37 6.71 -1.03
N VAL A 164 5.57 6.20 -1.37
CA VAL A 164 6.71 6.14 -0.42
C VAL A 164 7.07 7.52 0.13
N THR A 165 6.95 8.57 -0.70
CA THR A 165 7.31 9.94 -0.30
C THR A 165 6.27 10.60 0.60
N TYR A 166 4.98 10.33 0.39
CA TYR A 166 3.90 11.10 1.00
C TYR A 166 3.00 10.29 1.93
N ALA A 167 3.21 8.97 2.08
CA ALA A 167 2.36 8.13 2.92
C ALA A 167 2.40 8.58 4.39
N PRO A 168 1.26 8.52 5.11
CA PRO A 168 1.18 8.83 6.54
C PRO A 168 1.70 7.70 7.44
N CYS A 169 2.00 6.52 6.86
CA CYS A 169 2.45 5.33 7.55
C CYS A 169 3.58 4.63 6.79
N PRO A 170 4.25 3.63 7.38
CA PRO A 170 5.25 2.80 6.70
C PRO A 170 4.75 2.22 5.37
N VAL A 171 5.68 2.05 4.40
CA VAL A 171 5.37 1.51 3.08
C VAL A 171 6.28 0.33 2.78
N LEU A 172 5.69 -0.82 2.51
CA LEU A 172 6.37 -2.00 2.01
C LEU A 172 6.25 -2.07 0.48
N VAL A 173 7.39 -2.01 -0.20
CA VAL A 173 7.44 -2.09 -1.66
C VAL A 173 7.79 -3.51 -2.07
N VAL A 174 6.89 -4.18 -2.83
CA VAL A 174 7.02 -5.55 -3.31
C VAL A 174 7.46 -5.55 -4.77
N ARG A 175 8.48 -6.37 -5.07
CA ARG A 175 9.07 -6.48 -6.41
C ARG A 175 8.67 -7.80 -7.07
#